data_036c86ce414c1d90d8b04df5efe03774
#
_entry.id   036c86ce414c1d90d8b04df5efe03774
#
_cell.length_a   1.000
_cell.length_b   1.000
_cell.length_c   1.000
_cell.angle_alpha   90.00
_cell.angle_beta   90.00
_cell.angle_gamma   90.00
#
_symmetry.space_group_name_H-M   'P 1'
#
loop_
_entity.id
_entity.type
_entity.pdbx_description
1 polymer ?
#
loop_
_entity_poly.entity_id
_entity_poly.type
_entity_poly.pdbx_seq_one_letter_code
_entity_poly.pdbx_strand_id
1 'polypeptide(L)'
;MQSLDRGNSALAKLLTVAASIEAESRISEMHARIDEQSRIVEDLAIEGRDHGSAMIVLDSLKLSLSLYLQERLRLRSKLADTEKAGAASGRRSFIAFSRSSQKAETQGALKLHFKPVPHETALK
;
A
#
# COMPACT_ATOMS: atom_id res chain seq x y z
N MET A 1 -24.29 4.21 -28.61
CA MET A 1 -23.06 4.78 -28.23
C MET A 1 -22.85 4.83 -26.74
N GLN A 2 -23.82 5.30 -26.02
CA GLN A 2 -23.63 5.38 -24.59
C GLN A 2 -23.43 4.03 -23.92
N SER A 3 -24.09 3.01 -24.43
CA SER A 3 -23.95 1.71 -23.83
C SER A 3 -22.55 1.14 -24.08
N LEU A 4 -21.95 1.50 -25.21
CA LEU A 4 -20.60 1.05 -25.48
C LEU A 4 -19.61 1.74 -24.53
N ASP A 5 -19.86 3.01 -24.27
CA ASP A 5 -18.98 3.74 -23.37
C ASP A 5 -19.05 3.16 -21.96
N ARG A 6 -20.24 2.78 -21.54
CA ARG A 6 -20.39 2.18 -20.25
C ARG A 6 -19.69 0.84 -20.18
N GLY A 7 -19.82 0.04 -21.23
CA GLY A 7 -19.16 -1.24 -21.29
C GLY A 7 -17.65 -1.10 -21.21
N ASN A 8 -17.12 -0.11 -21.95
CA ASN A 8 -15.69 0.12 -21.93
C ASN A 8 -15.22 0.58 -20.57
N SER A 9 -16.02 1.40 -19.92
CA SER A 9 -15.64 1.89 -18.59
C SER A 9 -15.62 0.76 -17.57
N ALA A 10 -16.61 -0.11 -17.62
CA ALA A 10 -16.67 -1.25 -16.71
C ALA A 10 -15.52 -2.20 -16.97
N LEU A 11 -15.22 -2.43 -18.25
CA LEU A 11 -14.14 -3.33 -18.60
C LEU A 11 -12.80 -2.74 -18.14
N ALA A 12 -12.61 -1.45 -18.34
CA ALA A 12 -11.38 -0.79 -17.91
C ALA A 12 -11.21 -0.92 -16.39
N LYS A 13 -12.30 -0.79 -15.66
CA LYS A 13 -12.23 -0.93 -14.21
C LYS A 13 -11.86 -2.34 -13.82
N LEU A 14 -12.45 -3.33 -14.48
CA LEU A 14 -12.13 -4.72 -14.18
C LEU A 14 -10.68 -5.03 -14.47
N LEU A 15 -10.15 -4.50 -15.56
CA LEU A 15 -8.76 -4.72 -15.91
C LEU A 15 -7.84 -4.07 -14.87
N THR A 16 -8.22 -2.91 -14.38
CA THR A 16 -7.42 -2.23 -13.36
C THR A 16 -7.44 -3.00 -12.04
N VAL A 17 -8.60 -3.54 -11.69
CA VAL A 17 -8.70 -4.35 -10.48
C VAL A 17 -7.85 -5.61 -10.61
N ALA A 18 -7.90 -6.27 -11.76
CA ALA A 18 -7.10 -7.47 -11.98
C ALA A 18 -5.62 -7.15 -11.90
N ALA A 19 -5.21 -6.02 -12.48
CA ALA A 19 -3.81 -5.59 -12.42
C ALA A 19 -3.41 -5.29 -10.99
N SER A 20 -4.31 -4.75 -10.20
CA SER A 20 -4.04 -4.44 -8.81
C SER A 20 -3.82 -5.71 -8.01
N ILE A 21 -4.63 -6.73 -8.25
CA ILE A 21 -4.47 -8.00 -7.56
C ILE A 21 -3.14 -8.63 -7.93
N GLU A 22 -2.78 -8.56 -9.19
CA GLU A 22 -1.52 -9.11 -9.63
C GLU A 22 -0.35 -8.35 -9.02
N ALA A 23 -0.45 -7.03 -8.92
CA ALA A 23 0.59 -6.22 -8.30
C ALA A 23 0.80 -6.62 -6.85
N GLU A 24 -0.28 -6.86 -6.11
CA GLU A 24 -0.17 -7.28 -4.72
C GLU A 24 0.52 -8.64 -4.62
N SER A 25 0.19 -9.54 -5.53
CA SER A 25 0.80 -10.85 -5.53
C SER A 25 2.30 -10.76 -5.79
N ARG A 26 2.70 -9.92 -6.72
CA ARG A 26 4.10 -9.74 -7.04
C ARG A 26 4.87 -9.06 -5.90
N ILE A 27 4.23 -8.13 -5.22
CA ILE A 27 4.84 -7.47 -4.08
C ILE A 27 5.10 -8.50 -2.98
N SER A 28 4.13 -9.35 -2.72
CA SER A 28 4.26 -10.38 -1.72
C SER A 28 5.40 -11.35 -2.07
N GLU A 29 5.48 -11.72 -3.33
CA GLU A 29 6.52 -12.61 -3.80
C GLU A 29 7.89 -11.94 -3.67
N MET A 30 7.99 -10.66 -3.97
CA MET A 30 9.24 -9.94 -3.85
C MET A 30 9.71 -9.87 -2.41
N HIS A 31 8.79 -9.66 -1.48
CA HIS A 31 9.15 -9.65 -0.07
C HIS A 31 9.75 -11.00 0.34
N ALA A 32 9.14 -12.08 -0.09
CA ALA A 32 9.65 -13.40 0.24
C ALA A 32 11.05 -13.62 -0.35
N ARG A 33 11.26 -13.15 -1.57
CA ARG A 33 12.57 -13.30 -2.21
C ARG A 33 13.63 -12.45 -1.54
N ILE A 34 13.26 -11.25 -1.12
CA ILE A 34 14.18 -10.36 -0.43
C ILE A 34 14.58 -10.98 0.91
N ASP A 35 13.62 -11.54 1.62
CA ASP A 35 13.91 -12.19 2.90
C ASP A 35 14.87 -13.35 2.70
N GLU A 36 14.64 -14.16 1.69
CA GLU A 36 15.50 -15.31 1.40
C GLU A 36 16.89 -14.84 1.01
N GLN A 37 16.99 -13.84 0.15
CA GLN A 37 18.27 -13.35 -0.30
C GLN A 37 19.04 -12.68 0.84
N SER A 38 18.34 -12.00 1.72
CA SER A 38 18.96 -11.37 2.88
C SER A 38 19.60 -12.43 3.76
N ARG A 39 18.93 -13.56 3.90
CA ARG A 39 19.45 -14.65 4.70
C ARG A 39 20.70 -15.22 4.07
N ILE A 40 20.72 -15.36 2.74
CA ILE A 40 21.88 -15.85 2.03
C ILE A 40 23.08 -14.90 2.24
N VAL A 41 22.83 -13.59 2.16
CA VAL A 41 23.88 -12.62 2.36
C VAL A 41 24.43 -12.72 3.79
N GLU A 42 23.55 -12.84 4.74
CA GLU A 42 23.96 -12.96 6.12
C GLU A 42 24.79 -14.21 6.36
N ASP A 43 24.35 -15.33 5.82
CA ASP A 43 25.06 -16.58 6.00
C ASP A 43 26.46 -16.52 5.40
N LEU A 44 26.57 -15.94 4.21
CA LEU A 44 27.87 -15.81 3.57
C LEU A 44 28.78 -14.91 4.38
N ALA A 45 28.24 -13.82 4.92
CA ALA A 45 29.04 -12.91 5.72
C ALA A 45 29.53 -13.59 7.01
N ILE A 46 28.66 -14.34 7.63
CA ILE A 46 29.02 -15.03 8.87
C ILE A 46 30.12 -16.06 8.60
N GLU A 47 30.05 -16.71 7.44
CA GLU A 47 31.05 -17.71 7.09
C GLU A 47 32.34 -17.08 6.60
N GLY A 48 32.41 -15.79 6.49
CA GLY A 48 33.59 -15.10 5.99
C GLY A 48 33.79 -15.27 4.49
N ARG A 49 32.72 -15.61 3.77
CA ARG A 49 32.79 -15.79 2.34
C ARG A 49 32.40 -14.53 1.60
N ASP A 50 32.82 -14.45 0.36
CA ASP A 50 32.50 -13.30 -0.46
C ASP A 50 30.99 -13.25 -0.71
N HIS A 51 30.37 -12.16 -0.32
CA HIS A 51 28.93 -12.00 -0.52
C HIS A 51 28.59 -10.86 -1.46
N GLY A 52 29.56 -10.39 -2.22
CA GLY A 52 29.32 -9.25 -3.12
C GLY A 52 28.27 -9.52 -4.18
N SER A 53 28.34 -10.70 -4.82
CA SER A 53 27.34 -11.04 -5.83
C SER A 53 25.97 -11.16 -5.22
N ALA A 54 25.88 -11.75 -4.04
CA ALA A 54 24.60 -11.92 -3.37
C ALA A 54 24.01 -10.57 -2.99
N MET A 55 24.85 -9.61 -2.62
CA MET A 55 24.39 -8.28 -2.32
C MET A 55 23.82 -7.59 -3.55
N ILE A 56 24.45 -7.79 -4.70
CA ILE A 56 23.96 -7.20 -5.94
C ILE A 56 22.57 -7.76 -6.27
N VAL A 57 22.38 -9.04 -6.07
CA VAL A 57 21.07 -9.64 -6.29
C VAL A 57 20.05 -9.05 -5.32
N LEU A 58 20.43 -8.90 -4.06
CA LEU A 58 19.53 -8.33 -3.06
C LEU A 58 19.13 -6.91 -3.45
N ASP A 59 20.09 -6.09 -3.88
CA ASP A 59 19.80 -4.73 -4.28
C ASP A 59 18.87 -4.70 -5.49
N SER A 60 19.07 -5.61 -6.43
CA SER A 60 18.19 -5.71 -7.59
C SER A 60 16.77 -6.07 -7.18
N LEU A 61 16.62 -6.98 -6.23
CA LEU A 61 15.30 -7.35 -5.76
C LEU A 61 14.61 -6.18 -5.07
N LYS A 62 15.35 -5.41 -4.28
CA LYS A 62 14.79 -4.25 -3.61
C LYS A 62 14.35 -3.20 -4.61
N LEU A 63 15.10 -3.03 -5.68
CA LEU A 63 14.73 -2.09 -6.72
C LEU A 63 13.45 -2.54 -7.41
N SER A 64 13.36 -3.84 -7.71
CA SER A 64 12.15 -4.38 -8.33
C SER A 64 10.94 -4.17 -7.43
N LEU A 65 11.11 -4.39 -6.13
CA LEU A 65 10.03 -4.17 -5.18
C LEU A 65 9.58 -2.71 -5.22
N SER A 66 10.53 -1.80 -5.27
CA SER A 66 10.22 -0.39 -5.32
C SER A 66 9.35 -0.06 -6.54
N LEU A 67 9.68 -0.65 -7.68
CA LEU A 67 8.92 -0.43 -8.90
C LEU A 67 7.50 -1.01 -8.78
N TYR A 68 7.36 -2.17 -8.17
CA TYR A 68 6.04 -2.76 -7.97
C TYR A 68 5.21 -1.92 -7.00
N LEU A 69 5.85 -1.34 -5.98
CA LEU A 69 5.13 -0.48 -5.05
C LEU A 69 4.65 0.79 -5.74
N GLN A 70 5.45 1.35 -6.63
CA GLN A 70 5.03 2.50 -7.40
C GLN A 70 3.86 2.14 -8.30
N GLU A 71 3.92 0.97 -8.90
CA GLU A 71 2.85 0.52 -9.76
C GLU A 71 1.56 0.34 -8.96
N ARG A 72 1.66 -0.17 -7.75
CA ARG A 72 0.51 -0.33 -6.89
C ARG A 72 -0.13 1.00 -6.56
N LEU A 73 0.70 2.01 -6.28
CA LEU A 73 0.18 3.33 -6.01
C LEU A 73 -0.52 3.91 -7.23
N ARG A 74 0.07 3.70 -8.40
CA ARG A 74 -0.53 4.19 -9.63
C ARG A 74 -1.90 3.55 -9.87
N LEU A 75 -1.99 2.24 -9.64
CA LEU A 75 -3.23 1.52 -9.85
C LEU A 75 -4.29 1.95 -8.85
N ARG A 76 -3.90 2.17 -7.61
CA ARG A 76 -4.83 2.63 -6.59
C ARG A 76 -5.36 4.02 -6.92
N SER A 77 -4.50 4.88 -7.41
CA SER A 77 -4.90 6.20 -7.82
C SER A 77 -5.88 6.14 -8.97
N LYS A 78 -5.61 5.24 -9.93
CA LYS A 78 -6.48 5.07 -11.07
C LYS A 78 -7.85 4.58 -10.65
N LEU A 79 -7.91 3.63 -9.71
CA LEU A 79 -9.17 3.14 -9.21
C LEU A 79 -9.94 4.22 -8.48
N ALA A 80 -9.24 5.02 -7.68
CA ALA A 80 -9.87 6.10 -6.94
C ALA A 80 -10.46 7.13 -7.90
N ASP A 81 -9.75 7.44 -8.98
CA ASP A 81 -10.25 8.38 -9.96
C ASP A 81 -11.50 7.83 -10.65
N THR A 82 -11.49 6.55 -10.95
CA THR A 82 -12.63 5.92 -11.59
C THR A 82 -13.84 5.96 -10.66
N GLU A 83 -13.64 5.70 -9.39
CA GLU A 83 -14.72 5.73 -8.44
C GLU A 83 -15.23 7.13 -8.21
N LYS A 84 -14.33 8.09 -8.21
CA LYS A 84 -14.69 9.46 -8.04
C LYS A 84 -15.56 9.91 -9.20
N ALA A 85 -15.19 9.56 -10.41
CA ALA A 85 -15.96 9.91 -11.59
C ALA A 85 -17.35 9.27 -11.54
N GLY A 86 -17.41 8.03 -11.09
CA GLY A 86 -18.68 7.34 -11.00
C GLY A 86 -19.56 7.88 -9.90
N ALA A 87 -18.95 8.42 -8.85
CA ALA A 87 -19.69 8.92 -7.72
C ALA A 87 -20.07 10.38 -7.88
N ALA A 88 -19.61 11.02 -8.92
CA ALA A 88 -19.81 12.45 -9.07
C ALA A 88 -21.26 12.85 -9.01
N SER A 89 -22.15 11.97 -9.39
CA SER A 89 -23.52 12.36 -9.45
C SER A 89 -24.29 12.20 -8.16
N GLY A 90 -23.83 11.54 -7.21
CA GLY A 90 -24.68 11.40 -6.07
C GLY A 90 -24.14 11.03 -4.74
N ARG A 91 -22.87 10.86 -4.62
CA ARG A 91 -22.37 10.42 -3.35
C ARG A 91 -21.44 11.36 -2.64
N ARG A 92 -21.41 12.57 -3.10
CA ARG A 92 -20.53 13.51 -2.47
C ARG A 92 -20.81 13.74 -1.03
N SER A 93 -22.07 13.93 -0.68
CA SER A 93 -22.38 14.22 0.70
C SER A 93 -22.06 13.06 1.61
N PHE A 94 -22.22 11.84 1.09
CA PHE A 94 -21.91 10.67 1.86
C PHE A 94 -20.42 10.60 2.20
N ILE A 95 -19.59 10.88 1.21
CA ILE A 95 -18.16 10.85 1.42
C ILE A 95 -17.72 11.93 2.41
N ALA A 96 -18.30 13.10 2.30
CA ALA A 96 -17.96 14.18 3.21
C ALA A 96 -18.33 13.82 4.63
N PHE A 97 -19.46 13.17 4.79
CA PHE A 97 -19.89 12.75 6.10
C PHE A 97 -18.91 11.75 6.72
N SER A 98 -18.45 10.81 5.92
CA SER A 98 -17.49 9.84 6.39
C SER A 98 -16.22 10.49 6.88
N ARG A 99 -15.74 11.48 6.17
CA ARG A 99 -14.55 12.15 6.58
C ARG A 99 -14.69 12.82 7.91
N SER A 100 -15.83 13.47 8.11
CA SER A 100 -16.07 14.14 9.36
C SER A 100 -16.04 13.15 10.51
N SER A 101 -16.64 12.03 10.31
CA SER A 101 -16.66 11.01 11.32
C SER A 101 -15.27 10.56 11.70
N GLN A 102 -14.46 10.29 10.72
CA GLN A 102 -13.11 9.84 11.00
C GLN A 102 -12.32 10.87 11.76
N LYS A 103 -12.51 12.11 11.40
CA LYS A 103 -11.79 13.15 12.06
C LYS A 103 -12.13 13.22 13.54
N ALA A 104 -13.39 13.09 13.84
CA ALA A 104 -13.81 13.13 15.22
C ALA A 104 -13.23 11.98 16.02
N GLU A 105 -13.23 10.84 15.44
CA GLU A 105 -12.67 9.69 16.11
C GLU A 105 -11.19 9.83 16.39
N THR A 106 -10.48 10.35 15.45
CA THR A 106 -9.07 10.55 15.62
C THR A 106 -8.77 11.49 16.76
N GLN A 107 -9.54 12.55 16.84
CA GLN A 107 -9.32 13.50 17.91
C GLN A 107 -9.63 12.90 19.26
N GLY A 108 -10.68 12.13 19.32
CA GLY A 108 -11.03 11.46 20.55
C GLY A 108 -9.94 10.51 20.99
N ALA A 109 -9.41 9.76 20.06
CA ALA A 109 -8.37 8.84 20.38
C ALA A 109 -7.12 9.54 20.90
N LEU A 110 -6.79 10.66 20.29
CA LEU A 110 -5.65 11.41 20.74
C LEU A 110 -5.81 11.91 22.14
N LYS A 111 -6.98 12.37 22.46
CA LYS A 111 -7.21 12.84 23.80
C LYS A 111 -7.07 11.76 24.83
N LEU A 112 -7.67 10.64 24.54
CA LEU A 112 -7.56 9.54 25.47
C LEU A 112 -6.14 9.10 25.66
N HIS A 113 -5.42 9.05 24.58
CA HIS A 113 -4.06 8.62 24.67
C HIS A 113 -3.23 9.56 25.51
N PHE A 114 -3.54 10.86 25.47
CA PHE A 114 -2.80 11.79 26.16
C PHE A 114 -3.06 11.81 27.59
N LYS A 115 -4.22 11.61 28.08
CA LYS A 115 -4.50 11.67 29.43
C LYS A 115 -3.82 10.73 30.30
N PRO A 116 -3.82 9.49 30.07
CA PRO A 116 -3.28 8.55 31.00
C PRO A 116 -1.82 8.59 31.17
N VAL A 117 -1.17 8.97 30.21
CA VAL A 117 0.21 8.90 30.30
C VAL A 117 0.90 9.71 31.30
N PRO A 118 0.63 10.90 31.38
CA PRO A 118 1.44 11.71 32.19
C PRO A 118 1.36 11.49 33.60
N HIS A 119 0.40 10.96 34.13
CA HIS A 119 0.30 11.01 35.35
C HIS A 119 0.92 10.13 36.12
N GLU A 120 0.93 9.06 35.81
CA GLU A 120 1.37 8.23 36.65
C GLU A 120 2.67 8.31 36.91
N THR A 121 3.34 8.58 36.14
CA THR A 121 4.61 8.57 36.31
C THR A 121 5.03 9.51 37.21
N ALA A 122 4.43 10.51 37.23
CA ALA A 122 4.89 11.52 38.01
C ALA A 122 5.03 11.19 39.32
N LEU A 123 4.33 10.44 39.73
CA LEU A 123 4.34 10.25 40.95
C LEU A 123 5.29 9.61 41.57
N LYS A 124 5.79 8.98 41.18
CA LYS A 124 6.65 8.26 41.85
C LYS A 124 7.81 8.40 41.69
#